data_e585a43a0ce02bfab797750187ebd86d
#
_entry.id   e585a43a0ce02bfab797750187ebd86d
#
_cell.length_a   1.000
_cell.length_b   1.000
_cell.length_c   1.000
_cell.angle_alpha   90.00
_cell.angle_beta   90.00
_cell.angle_gamma   90.00
#
_symmetry.space_group_name_H-M   'P 1'
#
loop_
_entity.id
_entity.type
_entity.pdbx_description
1 polymer ?
#
loop_
_entity_poly.entity_id
_entity_poly.type
_entity_poly.pdbx_seq_one_letter_code
_entity_poly.pdbx_strand_id
1 'polypeptide(L)'
;MIEIDFKKIELEDKDLITHYFKHHTSRSCERTFVNVYLWARFYHVKFAEVEHTLVFRTEDEDGFSFAYPAGEPENVKKALDVLMVYSKERGVPFLMYTVTPDNFEYLEKWYPGRFEIEYVEGDADYVYESEKLATLSGKKLHSKRNHVNKFKIVYADRWSYEPISEDNLEECVQTGLKWRNENGCEEDEEKNAELCVTLNSLRLFKELDLVGGALRVDGKIIAFTIGEPLSEDTFVVHIEKALGEIEGAYTMINQQFVQHACMDYKYVNREEDTGSEGLRKRNDLTVRYSW
;
A
#
# COMPACT_ATOMS: atom_id res chain seq x y z
N MET A 1 -18.13 16.47 -26.17
CA MET A 1 -17.12 16.29 -25.11
C MET A 1 -17.61 15.16 -24.21
N ILE A 2 -16.78 14.15 -23.99
CA ILE A 2 -17.12 13.03 -23.09
C ILE A 2 -17.12 13.55 -21.67
N GLU A 3 -18.22 13.33 -20.93
CA GLU A 3 -18.33 13.63 -19.50
C GLU A 3 -18.23 12.31 -18.71
N ILE A 4 -17.36 12.26 -17.69
CA ILE A 4 -17.22 11.16 -16.75
C ILE A 4 -17.36 11.76 -15.36
N ASP A 5 -18.30 11.25 -14.58
CA ASP A 5 -18.57 11.73 -13.22
C ASP A 5 -17.62 11.08 -12.21
N PHE A 6 -16.43 11.67 -12.06
CA PHE A 6 -15.46 11.25 -11.07
C PHE A 6 -15.83 11.77 -9.69
N LYS A 7 -16.11 10.88 -8.77
CA LYS A 7 -16.47 11.20 -7.38
C LYS A 7 -15.33 10.88 -6.40
N LYS A 8 -15.37 11.49 -5.22
CA LYS A 8 -14.48 11.15 -4.12
C LYS A 8 -14.75 9.73 -3.64
N ILE A 9 -13.70 9.11 -3.08
CA ILE A 9 -13.81 7.79 -2.45
C ILE A 9 -14.35 7.99 -1.04
N GLU A 10 -15.48 7.36 -0.72
CA GLU A 10 -16.10 7.36 0.60
C GLU A 10 -16.08 5.93 1.18
N LEU A 11 -16.32 5.80 2.49
CA LEU A 11 -16.28 4.50 3.17
C LEU A 11 -17.32 3.51 2.61
N GLU A 12 -18.46 4.03 2.18
CA GLU A 12 -19.57 3.28 1.57
C GLU A 12 -19.20 2.66 0.22
N ASP A 13 -18.13 3.14 -0.43
CA ASP A 13 -17.65 2.60 -1.71
C ASP A 13 -16.80 1.33 -1.54
N LYS A 14 -16.54 0.90 -0.29
CA LYS A 14 -15.67 -0.23 0.03
C LYS A 14 -16.04 -1.50 -0.72
N ASP A 15 -17.31 -1.90 -0.67
CA ASP A 15 -17.76 -3.15 -1.28
C ASP A 15 -17.60 -3.10 -2.81
N LEU A 16 -17.94 -1.97 -3.43
CA LEU A 16 -17.79 -1.75 -4.87
C LEU A 16 -16.33 -1.84 -5.30
N ILE A 17 -15.45 -1.08 -4.66
CA ILE A 17 -14.02 -1.03 -5.00
C ILE A 17 -13.36 -2.38 -4.77
N THR A 18 -13.62 -3.01 -3.62
CA THR A 18 -13.10 -4.35 -3.31
C THR A 18 -13.58 -5.40 -4.30
N HIS A 19 -14.83 -5.32 -4.77
CA HIS A 19 -15.35 -6.23 -5.79
C HIS A 19 -14.51 -6.17 -7.08
N TYR A 20 -14.21 -4.96 -7.58
CA TYR A 20 -13.38 -4.81 -8.78
C TYR A 20 -11.93 -5.26 -8.56
N PHE A 21 -11.37 -5.00 -7.36
CA PHE A 21 -9.99 -5.40 -7.05
C PHE A 21 -9.80 -6.91 -6.90
N LYS A 22 -10.82 -7.67 -6.52
CA LYS A 22 -10.74 -9.15 -6.42
C LYS A 22 -10.41 -9.86 -7.74
N HIS A 23 -10.68 -9.22 -8.87
CA HIS A 23 -10.38 -9.77 -10.19
C HIS A 23 -8.95 -9.50 -10.67
N HIS A 24 -8.12 -8.84 -9.87
CA HIS A 24 -6.74 -8.52 -10.20
C HIS A 24 -5.74 -9.50 -9.57
N THR A 25 -4.74 -9.89 -10.37
CA THR A 25 -3.58 -10.68 -9.92
C THR A 25 -2.41 -9.82 -9.44
N SER A 26 -2.56 -8.49 -9.44
CA SER A 26 -1.53 -7.55 -8.99
C SER A 26 -1.23 -7.76 -7.50
N ARG A 27 0.04 -7.61 -7.14
CA ARG A 27 0.50 -7.55 -5.74
C ARG A 27 0.79 -6.12 -5.29
N SER A 28 0.37 -5.11 -6.04
CA SER A 28 0.54 -3.71 -5.67
C SER A 28 -0.38 -3.33 -4.51
N CYS A 29 0.16 -2.59 -3.54
CA CYS A 29 -0.60 -2.05 -2.40
C CYS A 29 -1.77 -1.18 -2.85
N GLU A 30 -1.66 -0.50 -3.99
CA GLU A 30 -2.72 0.32 -4.58
C GLU A 30 -3.96 -0.47 -5.05
N ARG A 31 -3.92 -1.80 -4.96
CA ARG A 31 -5.07 -2.67 -5.26
C ARG A 31 -5.83 -3.10 -4.02
N THR A 32 -5.76 -2.31 -2.95
CA THR A 32 -6.63 -2.46 -1.78
C THR A 32 -7.50 -1.22 -1.59
N PHE A 33 -8.70 -1.43 -1.02
CA PHE A 33 -9.58 -0.31 -0.69
C PHE A 33 -8.94 0.61 0.35
N VAL A 34 -8.26 0.03 1.33
CA VAL A 34 -7.63 0.80 2.43
C VAL A 34 -6.60 1.78 1.88
N ASN A 35 -5.72 1.34 0.98
CA ASN A 35 -4.72 2.22 0.39
C ASN A 35 -5.39 3.36 -0.38
N VAL A 36 -6.25 3.06 -1.37
CA VAL A 36 -6.88 4.11 -2.19
C VAL A 36 -7.77 5.05 -1.38
N TYR A 37 -8.46 4.56 -0.34
CA TYR A 37 -9.33 5.38 0.52
C TYR A 37 -8.53 6.33 1.42
N LEU A 38 -7.51 5.81 2.12
CA LEU A 38 -6.75 6.58 3.08
C LEU A 38 -5.85 7.64 2.43
N TRP A 39 -5.29 7.34 1.25
CA TRP A 39 -4.41 8.24 0.52
C TRP A 39 -5.13 9.16 -0.47
N ALA A 40 -6.39 8.88 -0.83
CA ALA A 40 -7.16 9.63 -1.83
C ALA A 40 -7.15 11.15 -1.61
N ARG A 41 -7.20 11.58 -0.35
CA ARG A 41 -7.21 13.01 -0.01
C ARG A 41 -5.88 13.70 -0.32
N PHE A 42 -4.77 13.01 -0.11
CA PHE A 42 -3.43 13.58 -0.29
C PHE A 42 -3.02 13.62 -1.76
N TYR A 43 -3.37 12.57 -2.50
CA TYR A 43 -3.06 12.46 -3.93
C TYR A 43 -4.21 12.91 -4.84
N HIS A 44 -5.25 13.56 -4.30
CA HIS A 44 -6.40 14.06 -5.06
C HIS A 44 -7.07 13.00 -5.94
N VAL A 45 -7.13 11.76 -5.46
CA VAL A 45 -7.68 10.62 -6.19
C VAL A 45 -9.21 10.68 -6.16
N LYS A 46 -9.81 10.50 -7.33
CA LYS A 46 -11.25 10.29 -7.53
C LYS A 46 -11.45 9.04 -8.36
N PHE A 47 -12.64 8.48 -8.35
CA PHE A 47 -12.96 7.31 -9.15
C PHE A 47 -14.29 7.44 -9.89
N ALA A 48 -14.44 6.65 -10.95
CA ALA A 48 -15.68 6.48 -11.70
C ALA A 48 -15.79 5.06 -12.24
N GLU A 49 -17.01 4.61 -12.49
CA GLU A 49 -17.24 3.43 -13.30
C GLU A 49 -17.33 3.82 -14.78
N VAL A 50 -16.50 3.21 -15.62
CA VAL A 50 -16.44 3.45 -17.06
C VAL A 50 -16.43 2.09 -17.78
N GLU A 51 -17.40 1.86 -18.66
CA GLU A 51 -17.50 0.60 -19.44
C GLU A 51 -17.38 -0.66 -18.57
N HIS A 52 -18.05 -0.68 -17.43
CA HIS A 52 -17.98 -1.78 -16.45
C HIS A 52 -16.56 -2.05 -15.92
N THR A 53 -15.76 -1.02 -15.81
CA THR A 53 -14.49 -1.03 -15.10
C THR A 53 -14.44 0.07 -14.06
N LEU A 54 -13.61 -0.09 -13.06
CA LEU A 54 -13.31 0.96 -12.07
C LEU A 54 -12.07 1.72 -12.52
N VAL A 55 -12.19 3.04 -12.63
CA VAL A 55 -11.12 3.95 -13.05
C VAL A 55 -10.83 4.93 -11.95
N PHE A 56 -9.57 4.98 -11.49
CA PHE A 56 -9.09 6.02 -10.58
C PHE A 56 -8.39 7.09 -11.38
N ARG A 57 -8.61 8.35 -11.01
CA ARG A 57 -7.98 9.51 -11.60
C ARG A 57 -7.32 10.35 -10.53
N THR A 58 -6.03 10.63 -10.71
CA THR A 58 -5.24 11.55 -9.90
C THR A 58 -5.12 12.89 -10.62
N GLU A 59 -5.25 13.99 -9.90
CA GLU A 59 -5.10 15.36 -10.44
C GLU A 59 -3.88 16.02 -9.79
N ASP A 60 -3.07 16.69 -10.60
CA ASP A 60 -1.93 17.49 -10.19
C ASP A 60 -1.90 18.83 -10.97
N GLU A 61 -0.84 19.62 -10.80
CA GLU A 61 -0.68 20.92 -11.47
C GLU A 61 -0.52 20.80 -13.00
N ASP A 62 -0.02 19.66 -13.49
CA ASP A 62 0.24 19.39 -14.91
C ASP A 62 -0.98 18.77 -15.63
N GLY A 63 -2.00 18.37 -14.87
CA GLY A 63 -3.24 17.81 -15.42
C GLY A 63 -3.81 16.65 -14.60
N PHE A 64 -3.99 15.51 -15.25
CA PHE A 64 -4.48 14.29 -14.61
C PHE A 64 -3.91 13.03 -15.26
N SER A 65 -3.86 11.99 -14.47
CA SER A 65 -3.47 10.63 -14.89
C SER A 65 -4.46 9.61 -14.37
N PHE A 66 -4.40 8.39 -14.90
CA PHE A 66 -5.30 7.31 -14.52
C PHE A 66 -4.52 6.11 -13.99
N ALA A 67 -5.03 5.46 -12.95
CA ALA A 67 -4.61 4.09 -12.70
C ALA A 67 -5.12 3.18 -13.83
N TYR A 68 -4.37 2.11 -14.16
CA TYR A 68 -4.85 1.11 -15.11
C TYR A 68 -6.23 0.60 -14.65
N PRO A 69 -7.27 0.64 -15.52
CA PRO A 69 -8.64 0.32 -15.11
C PRO A 69 -8.77 -1.08 -14.53
N ALA A 70 -9.55 -1.21 -13.47
CA ALA A 70 -9.84 -2.49 -12.83
C ALA A 70 -11.10 -3.12 -13.43
N GLY A 71 -10.99 -4.30 -14.02
CA GLY A 71 -12.12 -5.02 -14.64
C GLY A 71 -11.67 -6.07 -15.63
N GLU A 72 -12.63 -6.71 -16.30
CA GLU A 72 -12.37 -7.70 -17.33
C GLU A 72 -11.66 -7.07 -18.55
N PRO A 73 -10.69 -7.77 -19.18
CA PRO A 73 -9.85 -7.21 -20.23
C PRO A 73 -10.63 -6.56 -21.39
N GLU A 74 -11.74 -7.13 -21.81
CA GLU A 74 -12.56 -6.59 -22.89
C GLU A 74 -13.23 -5.25 -22.52
N ASN A 75 -13.63 -5.10 -21.26
CA ASN A 75 -14.19 -3.87 -20.73
C ASN A 75 -13.10 -2.82 -20.50
N VAL A 76 -11.93 -3.24 -19.99
CA VAL A 76 -10.74 -2.38 -19.86
C VAL A 76 -10.40 -1.76 -21.21
N LYS A 77 -10.39 -2.54 -22.31
CA LYS A 77 -10.11 -1.98 -23.63
C LYS A 77 -11.09 -0.87 -24.01
N LYS A 78 -12.41 -1.07 -23.78
CA LYS A 78 -13.42 -0.05 -24.07
C LYS A 78 -13.23 1.20 -23.18
N ALA A 79 -12.97 1.00 -21.90
CA ALA A 79 -12.68 2.09 -20.98
C ALA A 79 -11.47 2.90 -21.43
N LEU A 80 -10.38 2.25 -21.87
CA LEU A 80 -9.19 2.92 -22.40
C LEU A 80 -9.52 3.77 -23.64
N ASP A 81 -10.34 3.24 -24.58
CA ASP A 81 -10.77 4.01 -25.76
C ASP A 81 -11.52 5.29 -25.34
N VAL A 82 -12.39 5.20 -24.32
CA VAL A 82 -13.13 6.35 -23.76
C VAL A 82 -12.16 7.33 -23.07
N LEU A 83 -11.25 6.84 -22.24
CA LEU A 83 -10.32 7.68 -21.47
C LEU A 83 -9.30 8.39 -22.35
N MET A 84 -8.83 7.76 -23.42
CA MET A 84 -7.98 8.42 -24.43
C MET A 84 -8.70 9.58 -25.10
N VAL A 85 -9.96 9.39 -25.53
CA VAL A 85 -10.77 10.49 -26.09
C VAL A 85 -11.01 11.59 -25.06
N TYR A 86 -11.34 11.21 -23.81
CA TYR A 86 -11.54 12.14 -22.71
C TYR A 86 -10.32 13.06 -22.48
N SER A 87 -9.10 12.47 -22.46
CA SER A 87 -7.84 13.24 -22.32
C SER A 87 -7.59 14.14 -23.51
N LYS A 88 -7.77 13.62 -24.73
CA LYS A 88 -7.60 14.37 -25.98
C LYS A 88 -8.50 15.60 -26.05
N GLU A 89 -9.77 15.46 -25.71
CA GLU A 89 -10.74 16.57 -25.72
C GLU A 89 -10.40 17.69 -24.71
N ARG A 90 -9.60 17.37 -23.69
CA ARG A 90 -9.12 18.31 -22.66
C ARG A 90 -7.72 18.82 -22.90
N GLY A 91 -7.05 18.33 -23.96
CA GLY A 91 -5.69 18.73 -24.31
C GLY A 91 -4.63 18.24 -23.33
N VAL A 92 -4.93 17.20 -22.53
CA VAL A 92 -4.02 16.59 -21.54
C VAL A 92 -3.43 15.31 -22.15
N PRO A 93 -2.12 15.06 -22.02
CA PRO A 93 -1.52 13.79 -22.40
C PRO A 93 -2.21 12.62 -21.69
N PHE A 94 -2.42 11.51 -22.40
CA PHE A 94 -2.96 10.32 -21.76
C PHE A 94 -1.84 9.58 -21.04
N LEU A 95 -1.90 9.56 -19.72
CA LEU A 95 -0.91 8.97 -18.84
C LEU A 95 -1.59 7.95 -17.91
N MET A 96 -0.97 6.79 -17.75
CA MET A 96 -1.41 5.76 -16.79
C MET A 96 -0.28 5.32 -15.88
N TYR A 97 -0.64 4.97 -14.66
CA TYR A 97 0.19 4.36 -13.63
C TYR A 97 -0.40 3.02 -13.17
N THR A 98 0.28 2.30 -12.28
CA THR A 98 -0.10 0.94 -11.84
C THR A 98 -0.31 -0.06 -12.98
N VAL A 99 0.47 0.05 -14.03
CA VAL A 99 0.44 -0.90 -15.15
C VAL A 99 1.40 -2.04 -14.87
N THR A 100 0.87 -3.24 -14.69
CA THR A 100 1.71 -4.44 -14.52
C THR A 100 2.28 -4.89 -15.88
N PRO A 101 3.35 -5.71 -15.89
CA PRO A 101 3.84 -6.30 -17.14
C PRO A 101 2.75 -7.06 -17.92
N ASP A 102 1.88 -7.81 -17.21
CA ASP A 102 0.77 -8.53 -17.85
C ASP A 102 -0.25 -7.56 -18.47
N ASN A 103 -0.54 -6.43 -17.78
CA ASN A 103 -1.39 -5.39 -18.33
C ASN A 103 -0.78 -4.73 -19.57
N PHE A 104 0.54 -4.55 -19.56
CA PHE A 104 1.25 -3.99 -20.71
C PHE A 104 1.20 -4.91 -21.93
N GLU A 105 1.22 -6.23 -21.76
CA GLU A 105 1.01 -7.17 -22.88
C GLU A 105 -0.36 -6.97 -23.55
N TYR A 106 -1.42 -6.69 -22.76
CA TYR A 106 -2.72 -6.32 -23.32
C TYR A 106 -2.67 -4.99 -24.07
N LEU A 107 -1.98 -3.96 -23.53
CA LEU A 107 -1.83 -2.68 -24.22
C LEU A 107 -1.12 -2.83 -25.56
N GLU A 108 -0.03 -3.59 -25.61
CA GLU A 108 0.67 -3.86 -26.88
C GLU A 108 -0.15 -4.64 -27.88
N LYS A 109 -0.99 -5.58 -27.41
CA LYS A 109 -1.92 -6.33 -28.25
C LYS A 109 -3.01 -5.45 -28.85
N TRP A 110 -3.56 -4.51 -28.07
CA TRP A 110 -4.67 -3.65 -28.50
C TRP A 110 -4.21 -2.41 -29.26
N TYR A 111 -3.05 -1.88 -28.91
CA TYR A 111 -2.50 -0.62 -29.45
C TYR A 111 -1.00 -0.74 -29.74
N PRO A 112 -0.58 -1.58 -30.70
CA PRO A 112 0.81 -1.90 -30.94
C PRO A 112 1.70 -0.64 -31.14
N GLY A 113 2.75 -0.53 -30.31
CA GLY A 113 3.74 0.54 -30.37
C GLY A 113 3.19 1.95 -30.09
N ARG A 114 2.03 2.07 -29.43
CA ARG A 114 1.40 3.36 -29.12
C ARG A 114 1.68 3.84 -27.70
N PHE A 115 2.22 3.01 -26.85
CA PHE A 115 2.56 3.35 -25.47
C PHE A 115 4.08 3.37 -25.27
N GLU A 116 4.56 4.40 -24.61
CA GLU A 116 5.90 4.49 -24.07
C GLU A 116 5.86 4.11 -22.58
N ILE A 117 6.88 3.38 -22.13
CA ILE A 117 6.99 2.92 -20.74
C ILE A 117 8.04 3.75 -20.03
N GLU A 118 7.71 4.23 -18.86
CA GLU A 118 8.66 4.79 -17.91
C GLU A 118 8.64 3.96 -16.61
N TYR A 119 9.83 3.59 -16.14
CA TYR A 119 9.99 2.95 -14.84
C TYR A 119 10.30 4.01 -13.78
N VAL A 120 9.36 4.23 -12.86
CA VAL A 120 9.57 5.10 -11.72
C VAL A 120 10.10 4.26 -10.57
N GLU A 121 11.39 4.43 -10.23
CA GLU A 121 12.06 3.56 -9.25
C GLU A 121 11.49 3.74 -7.82
N GLY A 122 10.96 4.93 -7.51
CA GLY A 122 10.35 5.27 -6.23
C GLY A 122 9.03 4.55 -5.94
N ASP A 123 8.28 4.19 -6.99
CA ASP A 123 6.92 3.65 -6.88
C ASP A 123 6.88 2.10 -6.79
N ALA A 124 8.01 1.48 -6.45
CA ALA A 124 8.11 0.03 -6.47
C ALA A 124 7.84 -0.59 -5.09
N ASP A 125 6.81 -1.40 -5.00
CA ASP A 125 6.52 -2.20 -3.81
C ASP A 125 7.60 -3.24 -3.50
N TYR A 126 7.94 -3.39 -2.24
CA TYR A 126 8.83 -4.42 -1.75
C TYR A 126 8.04 -5.66 -1.32
N VAL A 127 8.15 -6.72 -2.11
CA VAL A 127 7.45 -7.99 -1.86
C VAL A 127 8.44 -9.05 -1.38
N TYR A 128 8.16 -9.63 -0.24
CA TYR A 128 8.98 -10.65 0.41
C TYR A 128 8.23 -11.99 0.52
N GLU A 129 8.97 -13.09 0.53
CA GLU A 129 8.40 -14.37 0.97
C GLU A 129 8.14 -14.33 2.48
N SER A 130 6.93 -14.68 2.90
CA SER A 130 6.52 -14.64 4.31
C SER A 130 7.43 -15.45 5.21
N GLU A 131 7.81 -16.66 4.77
CA GLU A 131 8.74 -17.53 5.51
C GLU A 131 10.10 -16.87 5.76
N LYS A 132 10.61 -16.11 4.77
CA LYS A 132 11.90 -15.41 4.92
C LYS A 132 11.83 -14.28 5.94
N LEU A 133 10.72 -13.53 5.97
CA LEU A 133 10.52 -12.49 6.98
C LEU A 133 10.28 -13.09 8.38
N ALA A 134 9.49 -14.15 8.48
CA ALA A 134 9.20 -14.82 9.74
C ALA A 134 10.46 -15.41 10.39
N THR A 135 11.35 -16.00 9.60
CA THR A 135 12.57 -16.66 10.09
C THR A 135 13.80 -15.76 10.04
N LEU A 136 13.75 -14.67 9.29
CA LEU A 136 14.87 -13.80 8.97
C LEU A 136 16.06 -14.61 8.36
N SER A 137 15.76 -15.60 7.54
CA SER A 137 16.74 -16.50 6.95
C SER A 137 17.52 -15.83 5.81
N GLY A 138 18.73 -16.34 5.57
CA GLY A 138 19.61 -15.88 4.49
C GLY A 138 20.59 -14.77 4.89
N LYS A 139 21.56 -14.52 4.01
CA LYS A 139 22.65 -13.55 4.25
C LYS A 139 22.15 -12.10 4.30
N LYS A 140 21.19 -11.75 3.44
CA LYS A 140 20.64 -10.39 3.34
C LYS A 140 19.92 -9.96 4.62
N LEU A 141 19.29 -10.89 5.35
CA LEU A 141 18.56 -10.62 6.59
C LEU A 141 19.40 -10.84 7.87
N HIS A 142 20.72 -11.07 7.74
CA HIS A 142 21.61 -11.31 8.89
C HIS A 142 21.61 -10.14 9.88
N SER A 143 21.67 -8.91 9.41
CA SER A 143 21.61 -7.72 10.28
C SER A 143 20.28 -7.63 11.02
N LYS A 144 19.16 -7.83 10.32
CA LYS A 144 17.81 -7.81 10.95
C LYS A 144 17.68 -8.91 12.01
N ARG A 145 18.21 -10.11 11.74
CA ARG A 145 18.26 -11.19 12.74
C ARG A 145 19.07 -10.84 13.99
N ASN A 146 20.19 -10.14 13.81
CA ASN A 146 21.00 -9.66 14.93
C ASN A 146 20.26 -8.64 15.79
N HIS A 147 19.50 -7.71 15.17
CA HIS A 147 18.65 -6.76 15.90
C HIS A 147 17.57 -7.47 16.72
N VAL A 148 16.88 -8.47 16.15
CA VAL A 148 15.90 -9.28 16.89
C VAL A 148 16.55 -10.03 18.05
N ASN A 149 17.70 -10.68 17.83
CA ASN A 149 18.40 -11.39 18.89
C ASN A 149 18.83 -10.44 20.01
N LYS A 150 19.36 -9.27 19.68
CA LYS A 150 19.72 -8.26 20.66
C LYS A 150 18.51 -7.79 21.46
N PHE A 151 17.40 -7.47 20.77
CA PHE A 151 16.14 -7.09 21.40
C PHE A 151 15.68 -8.17 22.42
N LYS A 152 15.65 -9.43 22.00
CA LYS A 152 15.24 -10.56 22.88
C LYS A 152 16.15 -10.75 24.09
N ILE A 153 17.44 -10.39 23.98
CA ILE A 153 18.39 -10.45 25.11
C ILE A 153 18.16 -9.27 26.07
N VAL A 154 18.05 -8.05 25.52
CA VAL A 154 17.93 -6.82 26.31
C VAL A 154 16.60 -6.76 27.06
N TYR A 155 15.52 -7.20 26.42
CA TYR A 155 14.16 -7.12 26.98
C TYR A 155 13.62 -8.48 27.42
N ALA A 156 14.40 -9.54 27.48
CA ALA A 156 14.02 -10.91 27.86
C ALA A 156 12.59 -10.98 28.40
N ASP A 157 12.24 -11.38 29.56
CA ASP A 157 10.87 -11.59 30.06
C ASP A 157 9.99 -10.31 30.19
N ARG A 158 10.40 -9.20 29.59
CA ARG A 158 9.72 -7.88 29.66
C ARG A 158 8.98 -7.48 28.38
N TRP A 159 9.07 -8.24 27.31
CA TRP A 159 8.36 -7.96 26.07
C TRP A 159 7.25 -8.96 25.80
N SER A 160 6.23 -8.53 25.08
CA SER A 160 5.17 -9.41 24.57
C SER A 160 4.64 -8.88 23.23
N TYR A 161 4.11 -9.78 22.42
CA TYR A 161 3.34 -9.46 21.21
C TYR A 161 1.86 -9.77 21.48
N GLU A 162 0.98 -8.92 20.95
CA GLU A 162 -0.47 -9.13 20.98
C GLU A 162 -1.12 -8.61 19.69
N PRO A 163 -2.26 -9.19 19.25
CA PRO A 163 -3.05 -8.59 18.18
C PRO A 163 -3.60 -7.23 18.60
N ILE A 164 -3.79 -6.34 17.62
CA ILE A 164 -4.56 -5.11 17.85
C ILE A 164 -6.04 -5.47 18.01
N SER A 165 -6.66 -4.90 19.02
CA SER A 165 -8.08 -5.07 19.37
C SER A 165 -8.65 -3.77 19.92
N GLU A 166 -9.96 -3.69 20.12
CA GLU A 166 -10.61 -2.52 20.73
C GLU A 166 -9.98 -2.13 22.09
N ASP A 167 -9.44 -3.09 22.84
CA ASP A 167 -8.86 -2.85 24.16
C ASP A 167 -7.52 -2.11 24.13
N ASN A 168 -6.76 -2.20 23.02
CA ASN A 168 -5.41 -1.60 22.90
C ASN A 168 -5.26 -0.59 21.76
N LEU A 169 -6.32 -0.31 20.99
CA LEU A 169 -6.30 0.67 19.90
C LEU A 169 -5.86 2.05 20.39
N GLU A 170 -6.39 2.53 21.52
CA GLU A 170 -6.02 3.84 22.06
C GLU A 170 -4.55 3.92 22.43
N GLU A 171 -3.96 2.86 22.97
CA GLU A 171 -2.53 2.83 23.24
C GLU A 171 -1.69 2.87 21.95
N CYS A 172 -2.16 2.23 20.85
CA CYS A 172 -1.53 2.34 19.54
C CYS A 172 -1.61 3.78 19.00
N VAL A 173 -2.74 4.47 19.16
CA VAL A 173 -2.88 5.90 18.83
C VAL A 173 -1.87 6.74 19.58
N GLN A 174 -1.74 6.56 20.91
CA GLN A 174 -0.78 7.30 21.73
C GLN A 174 0.67 7.00 21.31
N THR A 175 0.98 5.76 20.93
CA THR A 175 2.30 5.39 20.41
C THR A 175 2.57 6.08 19.06
N GLY A 176 1.59 6.15 18.16
CA GLY A 176 1.68 6.88 16.89
C GLY A 176 1.93 8.38 17.09
N LEU A 177 1.23 9.00 18.04
CA LEU A 177 1.43 10.41 18.41
C LEU A 177 2.82 10.67 19.02
N LYS A 178 3.32 9.74 19.84
CA LYS A 178 4.69 9.82 20.38
C LYS A 178 5.72 9.71 19.25
N TRP A 179 5.54 8.76 18.33
CA TRP A 179 6.39 8.59 17.15
C TRP A 179 6.46 9.89 16.33
N ARG A 180 5.33 10.58 16.13
CA ARG A 180 5.25 11.88 15.45
C ARG A 180 6.20 12.91 16.08
N ASN A 181 6.12 13.05 17.40
CA ASN A 181 6.91 14.06 18.13
C ASN A 181 8.41 13.76 18.02
N GLU A 182 8.80 12.48 17.99
CA GLU A 182 10.19 12.06 17.86
C GLU A 182 10.75 12.29 16.44
N ASN A 183 9.89 12.27 15.40
CA ASN A 183 10.29 12.31 13.98
C ASN A 183 10.07 13.67 13.28
N GLY A 184 9.63 14.71 14.01
CA GLY A 184 9.53 16.07 13.48
C GLY A 184 8.52 16.23 12.34
N CYS A 185 7.38 15.52 12.41
CA CYS A 185 6.36 15.52 11.34
C CYS A 185 5.68 16.88 11.13
N GLU A 186 5.86 17.87 12.02
CA GLU A 186 5.19 19.18 11.91
C GLU A 186 5.69 20.03 10.73
N GLU A 187 6.95 19.80 10.30
CA GLU A 187 7.62 20.56 9.24
C GLU A 187 7.68 19.79 7.90
N ASP A 188 7.15 18.55 7.85
CA ASP A 188 7.24 17.65 6.71
C ASP A 188 5.82 17.19 6.31
N GLU A 189 5.34 17.67 5.15
CA GLU A 189 3.99 17.41 4.68
C GLU A 189 3.73 15.92 4.41
N GLU A 190 4.71 15.20 3.90
CA GLU A 190 4.60 13.77 3.60
C GLU A 190 4.51 12.94 4.89
N LYS A 191 5.39 13.18 5.87
CA LYS A 191 5.30 12.54 7.18
C LYS A 191 4.01 12.88 7.93
N ASN A 192 3.50 14.10 7.73
CA ASN A 192 2.22 14.50 8.31
C ASN A 192 1.06 13.77 7.64
N ALA A 193 1.10 13.58 6.31
CA ALA A 193 0.13 12.76 5.59
C ALA A 193 0.17 11.31 6.08
N GLU A 194 1.36 10.71 6.18
CA GLU A 194 1.54 9.34 6.70
C GLU A 194 1.00 9.18 8.13
N LEU A 195 1.20 10.18 8.99
CA LEU A 195 0.59 10.18 10.33
C LEU A 195 -0.93 10.22 10.28
N CYS A 196 -1.52 11.08 9.42
CA CYS A 196 -2.96 11.16 9.25
C CYS A 196 -3.53 9.82 8.77
N VAL A 197 -2.87 9.16 7.82
CA VAL A 197 -3.22 7.81 7.35
C VAL A 197 -3.13 6.82 8.51
N THR A 198 -2.06 6.84 9.29
CA THR A 198 -1.86 5.98 10.47
C THR A 198 -2.98 6.15 11.50
N LEU A 199 -3.33 7.38 11.86
CA LEU A 199 -4.37 7.65 12.86
C LEU A 199 -5.78 7.31 12.34
N ASN A 200 -6.03 7.52 11.05
CA ASN A 200 -7.32 7.16 10.44
C ASN A 200 -7.47 5.65 10.32
N SER A 201 -6.41 4.90 9.99
CA SER A 201 -6.47 3.44 9.96
C SER A 201 -6.72 2.84 11.35
N LEU A 202 -6.13 3.40 12.41
CA LEU A 202 -6.45 2.98 13.79
C LEU A 202 -7.90 3.32 14.16
N ARG A 203 -8.37 4.52 13.81
CA ARG A 203 -9.74 4.96 14.11
C ARG A 203 -10.81 4.15 13.39
N LEU A 204 -10.54 3.76 12.14
CA LEU A 204 -11.45 3.00 11.28
C LEU A 204 -11.05 1.51 11.19
N PHE A 205 -10.29 1.02 12.18
CA PHE A 205 -9.68 -0.30 12.15
C PHE A 205 -10.68 -1.43 11.87
N LYS A 206 -11.85 -1.35 12.50
CA LYS A 206 -12.92 -2.34 12.36
C LYS A 206 -13.68 -2.16 11.04
N GLU A 207 -14.03 -0.93 10.67
CA GLU A 207 -14.77 -0.61 9.46
C GLU A 207 -13.97 -0.96 8.20
N LEU A 208 -12.64 -0.87 8.29
CA LEU A 208 -11.73 -1.22 7.22
C LEU A 208 -11.32 -2.71 7.21
N ASP A 209 -11.80 -3.52 8.18
CA ASP A 209 -11.44 -4.93 8.36
C ASP A 209 -9.93 -5.16 8.46
N LEU A 210 -9.23 -4.26 9.12
CA LEU A 210 -7.79 -4.32 9.26
C LEU A 210 -7.33 -5.39 10.25
N VAL A 211 -6.14 -5.92 10.01
CA VAL A 211 -5.42 -6.82 10.90
C VAL A 211 -4.19 -6.09 11.44
N GLY A 212 -3.94 -6.18 12.72
CA GLY A 212 -2.79 -5.50 13.32
C GLY A 212 -2.14 -6.27 14.46
N GLY A 213 -0.92 -5.86 14.78
CA GLY A 213 -0.15 -6.39 15.90
C GLY A 213 0.57 -5.29 16.67
N ALA A 214 0.70 -5.44 17.97
CA ALA A 214 1.39 -4.53 18.86
C ALA A 214 2.48 -5.27 19.66
N LEU A 215 3.59 -4.55 19.86
CA LEU A 215 4.73 -5.03 20.65
C LEU A 215 4.82 -4.20 21.93
N ARG A 216 4.84 -4.91 23.09
CA ARG A 216 5.00 -4.28 24.41
C ARG A 216 6.40 -4.51 24.96
N VAL A 217 6.87 -3.50 25.69
CA VAL A 217 8.02 -3.62 26.62
C VAL A 217 7.62 -2.96 27.93
N ASP A 218 7.84 -3.65 29.04
CA ASP A 218 7.45 -3.21 30.39
C ASP A 218 5.96 -2.80 30.47
N GLY A 219 5.08 -3.53 29.76
CA GLY A 219 3.64 -3.30 29.74
C GLY A 219 3.17 -2.16 28.84
N LYS A 220 4.07 -1.40 28.18
CA LYS A 220 3.73 -0.29 27.27
C LYS A 220 3.88 -0.70 25.83
N ILE A 221 2.96 -0.31 24.95
CA ILE A 221 3.11 -0.48 23.53
C ILE A 221 4.25 0.44 23.03
N ILE A 222 5.24 -0.18 22.36
CA ILE A 222 6.42 0.52 21.84
C ILE A 222 6.50 0.44 20.30
N ALA A 223 5.73 -0.43 19.71
CA ALA A 223 5.60 -0.55 18.27
C ALA A 223 4.26 -1.20 17.90
N PHE A 224 3.76 -0.89 16.71
CA PHE A 224 2.60 -1.54 16.14
C PHE A 224 2.69 -1.60 14.62
N THR A 225 1.92 -2.48 14.01
CA THR A 225 1.82 -2.66 12.57
C THR A 225 0.38 -2.96 12.19
N ILE A 226 -0.03 -2.55 10.99
CA ILE A 226 -1.39 -2.70 10.46
C ILE A 226 -1.30 -3.09 9.00
N GLY A 227 -2.16 -4.00 8.57
CA GLY A 227 -2.28 -4.43 7.19
C GLY A 227 -3.57 -5.16 6.92
N GLU A 228 -3.69 -5.72 5.72
CA GLU A 228 -4.85 -6.50 5.28
C GLU A 228 -4.45 -7.58 4.26
N PRO A 229 -5.30 -8.59 4.03
CA PRO A 229 -5.15 -9.48 2.87
C PRO A 229 -5.31 -8.69 1.56
N LEU A 230 -4.31 -8.78 0.68
CA LEU A 230 -4.37 -8.14 -0.65
C LEU A 230 -4.91 -9.10 -1.71
N SER A 231 -4.48 -10.36 -1.66
CA SER A 231 -4.90 -11.43 -2.55
C SER A 231 -4.86 -12.78 -1.84
N GLU A 232 -5.19 -13.87 -2.54
CA GLU A 232 -5.11 -15.23 -1.96
C GLU A 232 -3.69 -15.61 -1.52
N ASP A 233 -2.65 -15.04 -2.15
CA ASP A 233 -1.26 -15.39 -1.87
C ASP A 233 -0.44 -14.27 -1.22
N THR A 234 -1.01 -13.07 -1.05
CA THR A 234 -0.27 -11.89 -0.59
C THR A 234 -1.02 -11.13 0.51
N PHE A 235 -0.30 -10.80 1.55
CA PHE A 235 -0.72 -9.87 2.60
C PHE A 235 0.02 -8.55 2.44
N VAL A 236 -0.64 -7.39 2.61
CA VAL A 236 0.02 -6.09 2.59
C VAL A 236 0.10 -5.48 3.99
N VAL A 237 1.26 -4.92 4.31
CA VAL A 237 1.51 -4.16 5.53
C VAL A 237 1.56 -2.69 5.17
N HIS A 238 0.51 -1.95 5.51
CA HIS A 238 0.38 -0.52 5.22
C HIS A 238 1.14 0.36 6.19
N ILE A 239 1.18 -0.03 7.46
CA ILE A 239 1.72 0.80 8.53
C ILE A 239 2.58 -0.04 9.44
N GLU A 240 3.78 0.46 9.72
CA GLU A 240 4.67 -0.07 10.73
C GLU A 240 5.32 1.10 11.47
N LYS A 241 5.06 1.24 12.75
CA LYS A 241 5.58 2.31 13.62
C LYS A 241 6.25 1.73 14.85
N ALA A 242 7.42 2.24 15.18
CA ALA A 242 8.14 1.87 16.41
C ALA A 242 8.87 3.07 16.99
N LEU A 243 8.95 3.17 18.31
CA LEU A 243 9.66 4.22 19.01
C LEU A 243 11.17 4.06 18.80
N GLY A 244 11.84 5.13 18.38
CA GLY A 244 13.26 5.12 18.00
C GLY A 244 14.22 4.82 19.17
N GLU A 245 13.81 5.11 20.41
CA GLU A 245 14.56 4.83 21.62
C GLU A 245 14.73 3.32 21.92
N ILE A 246 13.91 2.45 21.31
CA ILE A 246 13.93 1.00 21.52
C ILE A 246 14.61 0.30 20.34
N GLU A 247 15.90 0.03 20.49
CA GLU A 247 16.70 -0.61 19.44
C GLU A 247 16.12 -1.99 19.05
N GLY A 248 15.91 -2.19 17.75
CA GLY A 248 15.40 -3.45 17.19
C GLY A 248 13.86 -3.57 17.20
N ALA A 249 13.13 -2.58 17.72
CA ALA A 249 11.66 -2.62 17.81
C ALA A 249 11.00 -2.79 16.43
N TYR A 250 11.41 -2.05 15.40
CA TYR A 250 10.92 -2.21 14.03
C TYR A 250 11.08 -3.63 13.50
N THR A 251 12.28 -4.20 13.63
CA THR A 251 12.53 -5.55 13.13
C THR A 251 11.77 -6.60 13.94
N MET A 252 11.61 -6.36 15.23
CA MET A 252 10.90 -7.27 16.13
C MET A 252 9.40 -7.28 15.86
N ILE A 253 8.77 -6.10 15.73
CA ILE A 253 7.33 -6.03 15.41
C ILE A 253 7.04 -6.65 14.04
N ASN A 254 7.87 -6.36 13.02
CA ASN A 254 7.72 -6.94 11.71
C ASN A 254 7.79 -8.47 11.76
N GLN A 255 8.83 -9.05 12.38
CA GLN A 255 8.95 -10.50 12.50
C GLN A 255 7.77 -11.12 13.23
N GLN A 256 7.36 -10.55 14.36
CA GLN A 256 6.26 -11.08 15.16
C GLN A 256 4.93 -11.00 14.41
N PHE A 257 4.67 -9.90 13.74
CA PHE A 257 3.45 -9.75 12.96
C PHE A 257 3.38 -10.78 11.81
N VAL A 258 4.46 -10.93 11.06
CA VAL A 258 4.50 -11.93 9.99
C VAL A 258 4.29 -13.33 10.52
N GLN A 259 4.90 -13.69 11.66
CA GLN A 259 4.74 -15.00 12.29
C GLN A 259 3.30 -15.30 12.76
N HIS A 260 2.54 -14.27 13.14
CA HIS A 260 1.19 -14.45 13.72
C HIS A 260 0.05 -14.17 12.74
N ALA A 261 0.28 -13.31 11.73
CA ALA A 261 -0.79 -12.84 10.85
C ALA A 261 -0.58 -13.17 9.36
N CYS A 262 0.67 -13.42 8.91
CA CYS A 262 0.94 -13.51 7.48
C CYS A 262 1.37 -14.91 7.00
N MET A 263 1.44 -15.92 7.86
CA MET A 263 1.98 -17.25 7.48
C MET A 263 1.06 -18.05 6.55
N ASP A 264 -0.21 -17.70 6.45
CA ASP A 264 -1.14 -18.31 5.50
C ASP A 264 -0.96 -17.74 4.08
N TYR A 265 -0.19 -16.64 3.93
CA TYR A 265 0.14 -16.00 2.67
C TYR A 265 1.56 -16.32 2.26
N LYS A 266 1.77 -16.54 0.96
CA LYS A 266 3.11 -16.81 0.41
C LYS A 266 4.01 -15.58 0.43
N TYR A 267 3.40 -14.39 0.27
CA TYR A 267 4.11 -13.12 0.16
C TYR A 267 3.57 -12.09 1.14
N VAL A 268 4.49 -11.20 1.56
CA VAL A 268 4.16 -9.96 2.29
C VAL A 268 4.65 -8.79 1.45
N ASN A 269 3.73 -7.93 1.04
CA ASN A 269 4.03 -6.63 0.47
C ASN A 269 4.19 -5.64 1.63
N ARG A 270 5.27 -4.88 1.64
CA ARG A 270 5.57 -3.87 2.66
C ARG A 270 5.57 -2.46 2.10
N GLU A 271 4.88 -2.26 0.99
CA GLU A 271 4.86 -0.99 0.26
C GLU A 271 6.28 -0.51 -0.05
N GLU A 272 6.54 0.77 -0.08
CA GLU A 272 7.86 1.34 -0.23
C GLU A 272 8.64 1.19 1.09
N ASP A 273 9.69 0.34 1.10
CA ASP A 273 10.56 0.20 2.28
C ASP A 273 11.83 1.04 2.07
N THR A 274 11.86 2.21 2.62
CA THR A 274 12.94 3.21 2.48
C THR A 274 14.30 2.78 3.05
N GLY A 275 14.54 1.52 3.40
CA GLY A 275 15.76 1.15 4.11
C GLY A 275 16.42 -0.19 3.81
N SER A 276 15.86 -1.06 3.01
CA SER A 276 16.50 -2.36 2.75
C SER A 276 16.42 -2.79 1.30
N GLU A 277 17.56 -3.34 0.77
CA GLU A 277 17.60 -4.07 -0.49
C GLU A 277 16.77 -5.36 -0.36
N GLY A 278 15.44 -5.25 -0.46
CA GLY A 278 14.54 -6.37 -0.57
C GLY A 278 14.56 -7.00 -1.97
N LEU A 279 13.81 -8.06 -2.17
CA LEU A 279 13.52 -8.60 -3.48
C LEU A 279 12.63 -7.61 -4.22
N ARG A 280 13.24 -6.62 -4.91
CA ARG A 280 12.54 -5.69 -5.80
C ARG A 280 11.91 -6.50 -6.93
N LYS A 281 10.63 -6.77 -6.85
CA LYS A 281 9.82 -7.06 -8.03
C LYS A 281 9.10 -5.77 -8.38
N ARG A 282 9.55 -5.12 -9.44
CA ARG A 282 8.78 -4.05 -10.08
C ARG A 282 7.47 -4.65 -10.57
N ASN A 283 6.39 -4.26 -9.95
CA ASN A 283 5.09 -4.74 -10.35
C ASN A 283 4.35 -3.74 -11.25
N ASP A 284 4.67 -2.43 -11.15
CA ASP A 284 3.91 -1.39 -11.84
C ASP A 284 4.76 -0.50 -12.73
N LEU A 285 4.18 -0.06 -13.82
CA LEU A 285 4.78 0.78 -14.84
C LEU A 285 3.93 2.04 -15.02
N THR A 286 4.58 3.18 -15.23
CA THR A 286 3.91 4.36 -15.79
C THR A 286 3.99 4.31 -17.31
N VAL A 287 2.88 4.47 -18.01
CA VAL A 287 2.82 4.42 -19.45
C VAL A 287 2.17 5.67 -20.02
N ARG A 288 2.75 6.20 -21.10
CA ARG A 288 2.25 7.34 -21.86
C ARG A 288 1.81 6.89 -23.24
N TYR A 289 0.63 7.33 -23.66
CA TYR A 289 0.13 7.10 -25.01
C TYR A 289 0.59 8.21 -25.97
N SER A 290 1.20 7.83 -27.09
CA SER A 290 1.53 8.74 -28.18
C SER A 290 0.38 8.80 -29.20
N TRP A 291 -0.06 10.03 -29.52
CA TRP A 291 -1.16 10.31 -30.47
C TRP A 291 -0.81 9.99 -31.93
#